data_fb35624c8374f633705ca7250062cf34
#
_entry.id   fb35624c8374f633705ca7250062cf34
#
_cell.length_a   1.000
_cell.length_b   1.000
_cell.length_c   1.000
_cell.angle_alpha   90.00
_cell.angle_beta   90.00
_cell.angle_gamma   90.00
#
_symmetry.space_group_name_H-M   'P 1'
#
loop_
_entity.id
_entity.type
_entity.pdbx_description
1 polymer ?
#
loop_
_entity_poly.entity_id
_entity_poly.type
_entity_poly.pdbx_seq_one_letter_code
_entity_poly.pdbx_strand_id
1 'polypeptide(L)'
;MIKVYDDFFSEDMRKEIWDLLLRPKWAPDGGSVNNWFWHMDNLECEKYFSEYLYEIICDKLNINYKIGRIYANGQSAGQCGNPHTDDGDYTFLYYPNPQWELNWQGHLIFSEDGNEPTRIVGYKSNRAVMFPSQIIHYADAPHRYYTGFRVSLAYKFDVSTSRTINYSNTFLKDQ
;
A
#
# COMPACT_ATOMS: atom_id res chain seq x y z
N MET A 1 1.91 8.32 -13.04
CA MET A 1 0.42 8.46 -13.11
C MET A 1 -0.19 7.73 -11.93
N ILE A 2 -1.13 8.37 -11.20
CA ILE A 2 -1.86 7.75 -10.09
C ILE A 2 -3.03 6.92 -10.66
N LYS A 3 -3.09 5.63 -10.34
CA LYS A 3 -4.15 4.70 -10.77
C LYS A 3 -4.98 4.29 -9.55
N VAL A 4 -6.30 4.21 -9.72
CA VAL A 4 -7.26 3.83 -8.65
C VAL A 4 -8.09 2.66 -9.16
N TYR A 5 -8.24 1.64 -8.32
CA TYR A 5 -8.97 0.42 -8.62
C TYR A 5 -9.98 0.17 -7.51
N ASP A 6 -11.26 0.14 -7.85
CA ASP A 6 -12.33 -0.24 -6.92
C ASP A 6 -12.56 -1.75 -7.00
N ASP A 7 -13.05 -2.32 -5.90
CA ASP A 7 -13.36 -3.75 -5.78
C ASP A 7 -12.17 -4.63 -6.20
N PHE A 8 -10.99 -4.27 -5.69
CA PHE A 8 -9.70 -4.81 -6.15
C PHE A 8 -9.56 -6.30 -5.87
N PHE A 9 -9.94 -6.77 -4.69
CA PHE A 9 -9.98 -8.20 -4.34
C PHE A 9 -11.44 -8.70 -4.29
N SER A 10 -11.63 -10.02 -4.23
CA SER A 10 -12.92 -10.59 -3.86
C SER A 10 -13.28 -10.23 -2.42
N GLU A 11 -14.55 -10.25 -2.07
CA GLU A 11 -14.99 -9.92 -0.72
C GLU A 11 -14.43 -10.90 0.33
N ASP A 12 -14.28 -12.18 -0.02
CA ASP A 12 -13.66 -13.19 0.85
C ASP A 12 -12.19 -12.85 1.12
N MET A 13 -11.42 -12.46 0.09
CA MET A 13 -10.03 -12.02 0.26
C MET A 13 -9.94 -10.72 1.06
N ARG A 14 -10.81 -9.74 0.79
CA ARG A 14 -10.86 -8.50 1.58
C ARG A 14 -11.04 -8.82 3.06
N LYS A 15 -11.99 -9.73 3.37
CA LYS A 15 -12.26 -10.16 4.75
C LYS A 15 -11.05 -10.86 5.36
N GLU A 16 -10.42 -11.77 4.64
CA GLU A 16 -9.21 -12.48 5.10
C GLU A 16 -8.07 -11.50 5.40
N ILE A 17 -7.79 -10.55 4.50
CA ILE A 17 -6.79 -9.50 4.70
C ILE A 17 -7.13 -8.67 5.95
N TRP A 18 -8.39 -8.27 6.10
CA TRP A 18 -8.85 -7.52 7.25
C TRP A 18 -8.63 -8.28 8.56
N ASP A 19 -9.05 -9.54 8.62
CA ASP A 19 -8.89 -10.40 9.81
C ASP A 19 -7.40 -10.58 10.18
N LEU A 20 -6.52 -10.74 9.18
CA LEU A 20 -5.08 -10.82 9.39
C LEU A 20 -4.49 -9.50 9.93
N LEU A 21 -4.99 -8.35 9.49
CA LEU A 21 -4.52 -7.05 9.94
C LEU A 21 -5.15 -6.60 11.29
N LEU A 22 -6.14 -7.32 11.80
CA LEU A 22 -6.68 -7.09 13.16
C LEU A 22 -5.87 -7.80 14.26
N ARG A 23 -4.84 -8.55 13.92
CA ARG A 23 -3.98 -9.23 14.90
C ARG A 23 -3.25 -8.23 15.81
N PRO A 24 -2.90 -8.62 17.06
CA PRO A 24 -2.24 -7.73 18.02
C PRO A 24 -0.74 -7.54 17.73
N LYS A 25 -0.42 -7.07 16.51
CA LYS A 25 0.95 -6.77 16.04
C LYS A 25 1.20 -5.28 15.80
N TRP A 26 0.23 -4.45 16.11
CA TRP A 26 0.34 -3.02 15.95
C TRP A 26 1.26 -2.40 16.99
N ALA A 27 2.21 -1.59 16.54
CA ALA A 27 3.07 -0.77 17.37
C ALA A 27 2.87 0.71 17.05
N PRO A 28 2.98 1.62 18.03
CA PRO A 28 2.98 3.05 17.74
C PRO A 28 4.25 3.42 16.98
N ASP A 29 4.11 4.18 15.90
CA ASP A 29 5.24 4.78 15.24
C ASP A 29 5.71 6.00 16.02
N GLY A 30 6.91 5.90 16.63
CA GLY A 30 7.56 6.98 17.35
C GLY A 30 8.43 7.89 16.49
N GLY A 31 8.32 7.80 15.16
CA GLY A 31 9.28 8.38 14.22
C GLY A 31 9.34 9.91 14.15
N SER A 32 8.31 10.62 14.57
CA SER A 32 8.36 12.08 14.75
C SER A 32 7.38 12.56 15.79
N VAL A 33 7.73 13.65 16.48
CA VAL A 33 6.92 14.26 17.58
C VAL A 33 5.51 14.63 17.14
N ASN A 34 5.25 14.70 15.84
CA ASN A 34 3.98 15.17 15.28
C ASN A 34 3.24 14.11 14.44
N ASN A 35 3.70 12.85 14.43
CA ASN A 35 3.18 11.82 13.53
C ASN A 35 2.91 10.53 14.30
N TRP A 36 1.84 10.53 15.08
CA TRP A 36 1.45 9.37 15.89
C TRP A 36 0.38 8.59 15.14
N PHE A 37 0.78 7.51 14.49
CA PHE A 37 -0.13 6.50 13.98
C PHE A 37 0.45 5.11 14.25
N TRP A 38 -0.27 4.08 13.91
CA TRP A 38 0.11 2.72 14.22
C TRP A 38 0.71 2.03 13.01
N HIS A 39 1.75 1.24 13.23
CA HIS A 39 2.38 0.42 12.22
C HIS A 39 2.28 -1.07 12.54
N MET A 40 2.15 -1.86 11.50
CA MET A 40 2.38 -3.30 11.51
C MET A 40 3.44 -3.58 10.45
N ASP A 41 4.70 -3.70 10.88
CA ASP A 41 5.86 -3.84 10.01
C ASP A 41 6.21 -5.30 9.70
N ASN A 42 7.15 -5.46 8.74
CA ASN A 42 7.75 -6.74 8.35
C ASN A 42 6.73 -7.77 7.84
N LEU A 43 5.68 -7.33 7.16
CA LEU A 43 4.70 -8.22 6.54
C LEU A 43 5.31 -8.99 5.36
N GLU A 44 6.42 -8.52 4.78
CA GLU A 44 7.19 -9.24 3.77
C GLU A 44 7.79 -10.55 4.30
N CYS A 45 7.93 -10.71 5.60
CA CYS A 45 8.35 -11.97 6.23
C CYS A 45 7.22 -13.01 6.32
N GLU A 46 5.99 -12.63 6.03
CA GLU A 46 4.84 -13.52 6.05
C GLU A 46 4.45 -13.92 4.62
N LYS A 47 4.51 -15.24 4.32
CA LYS A 47 4.24 -15.78 2.98
C LYS A 47 2.89 -15.39 2.39
N TYR A 48 1.89 -15.19 3.24
CA TYR A 48 0.59 -14.71 2.79
C TYR A 48 0.69 -13.38 2.04
N PHE A 49 1.47 -12.42 2.57
CA PHE A 49 1.66 -11.11 1.96
C PHE A 49 2.73 -11.10 0.87
N SER A 50 3.87 -11.77 1.11
CA SER A 50 5.03 -11.71 0.21
C SER A 50 5.01 -12.70 -0.96
N GLU A 51 4.20 -13.74 -0.89
CA GLU A 51 4.04 -14.71 -1.98
C GLU A 51 2.60 -14.64 -2.53
N TYR A 52 1.61 -15.14 -1.77
CA TYR A 52 0.24 -15.33 -2.25
C TYR A 52 -0.44 -14.01 -2.69
N LEU A 53 -0.49 -13.01 -1.82
CA LEU A 53 -1.16 -11.74 -2.12
C LEU A 53 -0.39 -10.93 -3.16
N TYR A 54 0.95 -10.97 -3.09
CA TYR A 54 1.83 -10.32 -4.06
C TYR A 54 1.63 -10.85 -5.49
N GLU A 55 1.55 -12.16 -5.68
CA GLU A 55 1.29 -12.75 -7.00
C GLU A 55 -0.03 -12.26 -7.58
N ILE A 56 -1.10 -12.23 -6.78
CA ILE A 56 -2.41 -11.74 -7.21
C ILE A 56 -2.35 -10.25 -7.59
N ILE A 57 -1.62 -9.43 -6.82
CA ILE A 57 -1.44 -8.01 -7.13
C ILE A 57 -0.71 -7.84 -8.45
N CYS A 58 0.39 -8.58 -8.65
CA CYS A 58 1.17 -8.53 -9.88
C CYS A 58 0.35 -8.95 -11.10
N ASP A 59 -0.40 -10.03 -11.01
CA ASP A 59 -1.26 -10.52 -12.09
C ASP A 59 -2.36 -9.50 -12.45
N LYS A 60 -3.06 -8.98 -11.44
CA LYS A 60 -4.14 -7.99 -11.67
C LYS A 60 -3.63 -6.68 -12.27
N LEU A 61 -2.44 -6.26 -11.91
CA LEU A 61 -1.83 -5.02 -12.39
C LEU A 61 -1.00 -5.20 -13.65
N ASN A 62 -0.75 -6.45 -14.05
CA ASN A 62 0.16 -6.84 -15.13
C ASN A 62 1.55 -6.21 -14.95
N ILE A 63 2.13 -6.41 -13.76
CA ILE A 63 3.46 -5.92 -13.38
C ILE A 63 4.37 -7.06 -12.94
N ASN A 64 5.68 -6.84 -13.01
CA ASN A 64 6.69 -7.76 -12.51
C ASN A 64 7.74 -6.94 -11.73
N TYR A 65 7.32 -6.39 -10.60
CA TYR A 65 8.15 -5.56 -9.73
C TYR A 65 8.65 -6.37 -8.53
N LYS A 66 9.75 -5.97 -7.94
CA LYS A 66 10.24 -6.59 -6.72
C LYS A 66 9.59 -5.94 -5.51
N ILE A 67 9.39 -6.73 -4.47
CA ILE A 67 9.00 -6.20 -3.16
C ILE A 67 10.23 -5.56 -2.52
N GLY A 68 10.12 -4.28 -2.18
CA GLY A 68 11.05 -3.59 -1.28
C GLY A 68 10.61 -3.79 0.17
N ARG A 69 9.36 -3.48 0.50
CA ARG A 69 8.80 -3.57 1.86
C ARG A 69 7.28 -3.76 1.82
N ILE A 70 6.74 -4.48 2.82
CA ILE A 70 5.30 -4.62 3.05
C ILE A 70 5.00 -4.25 4.50
N TYR A 71 4.02 -3.37 4.71
CA TYR A 71 3.58 -2.95 6.03
C TYR A 71 2.13 -2.46 6.01
N ALA A 72 1.54 -2.30 7.17
CA ALA A 72 0.24 -1.66 7.29
C ALA A 72 0.30 -0.43 8.21
N ASN A 73 -0.44 0.61 7.84
CA ASN A 73 -0.67 1.80 8.65
C ASN A 73 -2.06 1.76 9.25
N GLY A 74 -2.15 2.16 10.51
CA GLY A 74 -3.40 2.27 11.25
C GLY A 74 -3.58 3.66 11.84
N GLN A 75 -4.77 4.23 11.69
CA GLN A 75 -5.09 5.56 12.18
C GLN A 75 -6.43 5.57 12.91
N SER A 76 -6.43 6.13 14.13
CA SER A 76 -7.63 6.51 14.84
C SER A 76 -8.05 7.93 14.45
N ALA A 77 -9.22 8.36 14.86
CA ALA A 77 -9.72 9.72 14.62
C ALA A 77 -8.70 10.80 15.01
N GLY A 78 -8.45 11.74 14.11
CA GLY A 78 -7.50 12.85 14.30
C GLY A 78 -6.03 12.51 14.04
N GLN A 79 -5.67 11.26 13.80
CA GLN A 79 -4.30 10.88 13.43
C GLN A 79 -4.09 11.02 11.91
N CYS A 80 -3.13 11.81 11.49
CA CYS A 80 -2.80 12.02 10.08
C CYS A 80 -1.31 11.73 9.81
N GLY A 81 -0.99 11.48 8.54
CA GLY A 81 0.38 11.44 8.05
C GLY A 81 0.90 12.84 7.71
N ASN A 82 2.21 13.04 7.77
CA ASN A 82 2.85 14.23 7.19
C ASN A 82 3.07 14.05 5.67
N PRO A 83 3.08 15.14 4.90
CA PRO A 83 3.50 15.08 3.49
C PRO A 83 4.92 14.51 3.36
N HIS A 84 5.05 13.46 2.53
CA HIS A 84 6.32 12.76 2.30
C HIS A 84 6.34 12.10 0.93
N THR A 85 7.50 11.66 0.50
CA THR A 85 7.71 10.71 -0.58
C THR A 85 8.04 9.35 0.02
N ASP A 86 7.86 8.31 -0.76
CA ASP A 86 8.13 6.93 -0.34
C ASP A 86 9.44 6.39 -0.91
N ASP A 87 9.92 5.30 -0.31
CA ASP A 87 11.00 4.49 -0.84
C ASP A 87 10.53 3.70 -2.09
N GLY A 88 11.50 3.27 -2.91
CA GLY A 88 11.25 2.48 -4.12
C GLY A 88 10.70 3.31 -5.28
N ASP A 89 10.27 2.60 -6.35
CA ASP A 89 9.79 3.23 -7.58
C ASP A 89 8.29 3.47 -7.56
N TYR A 90 7.53 2.52 -7.00
CA TYR A 90 6.07 2.58 -6.91
C TYR A 90 5.56 2.17 -5.53
N THR A 91 4.48 2.84 -5.11
CA THR A 91 3.70 2.47 -3.94
C THR A 91 2.33 1.94 -4.38
N PHE A 92 1.97 0.77 -3.84
CA PHE A 92 0.62 0.24 -3.91
C PHE A 92 0.00 0.29 -2.51
N LEU A 93 -1.16 0.95 -2.39
CA LEU A 93 -1.95 0.99 -1.16
C LEU A 93 -3.26 0.25 -1.38
N TYR A 94 -3.66 -0.52 -0.37
CA TYR A 94 -4.96 -1.19 -0.35
C TYR A 94 -5.73 -0.87 0.94
N TYR A 95 -7.04 -0.67 0.83
CA TYR A 95 -7.93 -0.30 1.93
C TYR A 95 -8.86 -1.46 2.31
N PRO A 96 -8.52 -2.24 3.37
CA PRO A 96 -9.22 -3.47 3.72
C PRO A 96 -10.47 -3.27 4.60
N ASN A 97 -10.70 -2.08 5.16
CA ASN A 97 -11.84 -1.83 6.05
C ASN A 97 -13.15 -2.32 5.41
N PRO A 98 -14.01 -3.01 6.15
CA PRO A 98 -15.21 -3.63 5.59
C PRO A 98 -16.24 -2.64 5.05
N GLN A 99 -16.24 -1.44 5.59
CA GLN A 99 -17.11 -0.34 5.14
C GLN A 99 -16.43 1.00 5.38
N TRP A 100 -16.82 2.02 4.62
CA TRP A 100 -16.35 3.39 4.80
C TRP A 100 -17.42 4.38 4.37
N GLU A 101 -17.71 5.36 5.22
CA GLU A 101 -18.68 6.41 4.92
C GLU A 101 -17.97 7.70 4.47
N LEU A 102 -18.63 8.46 3.62
CA LEU A 102 -18.08 9.70 3.04
C LEU A 102 -17.63 10.70 4.11
N ASN A 103 -18.39 10.82 5.20
CA ASN A 103 -18.12 11.76 6.30
C ASN A 103 -17.02 11.28 7.27
N TRP A 104 -16.46 10.09 7.07
CA TRP A 104 -15.33 9.60 7.87
C TRP A 104 -13.97 10.10 7.38
N GLN A 105 -13.90 10.77 6.21
CA GLN A 105 -12.65 11.32 5.66
C GLN A 105 -11.56 10.26 5.49
N GLY A 106 -10.31 10.53 5.94
CA GLY A 106 -9.22 9.57 5.84
C GLY A 106 -8.71 9.38 4.41
N HIS A 107 -8.76 10.42 3.59
CA HIS A 107 -8.40 10.39 2.18
C HIS A 107 -6.88 10.30 1.98
N LEU A 108 -6.46 9.87 0.80
CA LEU A 108 -5.08 9.98 0.34
C LEU A 108 -4.97 11.26 -0.50
N ILE A 109 -4.10 12.15 -0.04
CA ILE A 109 -3.88 13.46 -0.65
C ILE A 109 -2.52 13.48 -1.32
N PHE A 110 -2.48 13.96 -2.55
CA PHE A 110 -1.26 14.14 -3.35
C PHE A 110 -0.98 15.61 -3.60
N SER A 111 0.31 15.94 -3.64
CA SER A 111 0.79 17.27 -4.03
C SER A 111 1.97 17.12 -5.01
N GLU A 112 2.04 17.95 -6.03
CA GLU A 112 3.16 17.95 -6.98
C GLU A 112 4.33 18.78 -6.48
N ASP A 113 4.07 19.85 -5.74
CA ASP A 113 5.05 20.82 -5.28
C ASP A 113 5.20 20.91 -3.75
N GLY A 114 4.35 20.17 -3.01
CA GLY A 114 4.32 20.19 -1.55
C GLY A 114 3.56 21.36 -0.93
N ASN A 115 3.01 22.29 -1.72
CA ASN A 115 2.34 23.49 -1.22
C ASN A 115 0.81 23.33 -1.17
N GLU A 116 0.24 22.72 -2.21
CA GLU A 116 -1.21 22.55 -2.28
C GLU A 116 -1.59 21.13 -2.78
N PRO A 117 -2.77 20.63 -2.40
CA PRO A 117 -3.28 19.37 -2.92
C PRO A 117 -3.58 19.47 -4.43
N THR A 118 -2.96 18.56 -5.22
CA THR A 118 -3.25 18.47 -6.66
C THR A 118 -4.23 17.35 -6.99
N ARG A 119 -4.32 16.33 -6.12
CA ARG A 119 -5.27 15.23 -6.27
C ARG A 119 -5.65 14.64 -4.92
N ILE A 120 -6.93 14.30 -4.76
CA ILE A 120 -7.47 13.61 -3.60
C ILE A 120 -8.08 12.29 -4.05
N VAL A 121 -7.70 11.19 -3.39
CA VAL A 121 -8.31 9.87 -3.57
C VAL A 121 -9.04 9.50 -2.29
N GLY A 122 -10.37 9.44 -2.36
CA GLY A 122 -11.21 9.08 -1.22
C GLY A 122 -10.90 7.67 -0.70
N TYR A 123 -10.87 7.50 0.60
CA TYR A 123 -10.86 6.17 1.19
C TYR A 123 -12.17 5.45 0.87
N LYS A 124 -12.09 4.21 0.43
CA LYS A 124 -13.25 3.35 0.12
C LYS A 124 -12.86 1.91 0.42
N SER A 125 -13.78 1.15 1.01
CA SER A 125 -13.59 -0.29 1.20
C SER A 125 -13.19 -0.97 -0.11
N ASN A 126 -12.26 -1.91 -0.04
CA ASN A 126 -11.76 -2.71 -1.15
C ASN A 126 -11.17 -1.91 -2.34
N ARG A 127 -10.71 -0.67 -2.08
CA ARG A 127 -10.01 0.16 -3.07
C ARG A 127 -8.51 -0.05 -2.98
N ALA A 128 -7.86 -0.13 -4.15
CA ALA A 128 -6.41 -0.04 -4.28
C ALA A 128 -6.00 1.23 -5.01
N VAL A 129 -4.82 1.76 -4.68
CA VAL A 129 -4.21 2.93 -5.31
C VAL A 129 -2.76 2.60 -5.63
N MET A 130 -2.35 2.79 -6.88
CA MET A 130 -0.96 2.62 -7.33
C MET A 130 -0.42 3.93 -7.86
N PHE A 131 0.77 4.35 -7.38
CA PHE A 131 1.38 5.60 -7.78
C PHE A 131 2.90 5.57 -7.69
N PRO A 132 3.63 6.42 -8.44
CA PRO A 132 5.08 6.60 -8.29
C PRO A 132 5.42 7.08 -6.88
N SER A 133 6.37 6.41 -6.23
CA SER A 133 6.76 6.67 -4.83
C SER A 133 7.26 8.10 -4.58
N GLN A 134 7.79 8.76 -5.61
CA GLN A 134 8.33 10.11 -5.52
C GLN A 134 7.27 11.23 -5.53
N ILE A 135 5.99 10.91 -5.71
CA ILE A 135 4.94 11.91 -5.58
C ILE A 135 4.70 12.19 -4.10
N ILE A 136 4.77 13.46 -3.70
CA ILE A 136 4.46 13.89 -2.34
C ILE A 136 3.01 13.53 -2.02
N HIS A 137 2.82 12.83 -0.92
CA HIS A 137 1.50 12.39 -0.49
C HIS A 137 1.41 12.23 1.03
N TYR A 138 0.19 12.19 1.52
CA TYR A 138 -0.09 11.89 2.91
C TYR A 138 -1.53 11.37 3.09
N ALA A 139 -1.76 10.65 4.17
CA ALA A 139 -3.11 10.26 4.59
C ALA A 139 -3.69 11.36 5.48
N ASP A 140 -4.83 11.86 5.09
CA ASP A 140 -5.70 12.72 5.90
C ASP A 140 -6.22 11.96 7.14
N ALA A 141 -6.53 12.68 8.21
CA ALA A 141 -7.04 12.09 9.43
C ALA A 141 -8.48 11.57 9.25
N PRO A 142 -8.81 10.38 9.80
CA PRO A 142 -10.20 10.02 9.97
C PRO A 142 -10.91 11.06 10.85
N HIS A 143 -12.13 11.42 10.43
CA HIS A 143 -12.94 12.40 11.16
C HIS A 143 -13.32 11.87 12.56
N ARG A 144 -13.51 12.77 13.51
CA ARG A 144 -13.89 12.45 14.90
C ARG A 144 -15.16 11.60 15.06
N TYR A 145 -16.01 11.53 14.02
CA TYR A 145 -17.20 10.66 14.02
C TYR A 145 -16.86 9.20 13.74
N TYR A 146 -15.67 8.92 13.21
CA TYR A 146 -15.21 7.57 13.02
C TYR A 146 -14.58 7.04 14.31
N THR A 147 -15.21 6.10 14.96
CA THR A 147 -14.75 5.51 16.23
C THR A 147 -13.93 4.22 16.03
N GLY A 148 -13.71 3.83 14.78
CA GLY A 148 -12.95 2.63 14.41
C GLY A 148 -11.47 2.89 14.15
N PHE A 149 -10.86 1.96 13.44
CA PHE A 149 -9.45 1.98 13.07
C PHE A 149 -9.32 1.93 11.54
N ARG A 150 -8.82 3.02 10.95
CA ARG A 150 -8.55 3.11 9.51
C ARG A 150 -7.26 2.36 9.20
N VAL A 151 -7.32 1.39 8.31
CA VAL A 151 -6.16 0.59 7.95
C VAL A 151 -5.83 0.76 6.46
N SER A 152 -4.55 0.88 6.13
CA SER A 152 -4.04 0.75 4.77
C SER A 152 -2.89 -0.24 4.74
N LEU A 153 -2.95 -1.22 3.83
CA LEU A 153 -1.86 -2.15 3.53
C LEU A 153 -1.02 -1.56 2.41
N ALA A 154 0.28 -1.47 2.62
CA ALA A 154 1.22 -0.84 1.70
C ALA A 154 2.24 -1.85 1.18
N TYR A 155 2.46 -1.82 -0.14
CA TYR A 155 3.59 -2.47 -0.82
C TYR A 155 4.46 -1.40 -1.44
N LYS A 156 5.76 -1.46 -1.16
CA LYS A 156 6.80 -0.68 -1.85
C LYS A 156 7.45 -1.56 -2.89
N PHE A 157 7.46 -1.09 -4.12
CA PHE A 157 7.94 -1.83 -5.26
C PHE A 157 9.14 -1.17 -5.91
N ASP A 158 10.11 -2.02 -6.31
CA ASP A 158 11.22 -1.64 -7.17
C ASP A 158 11.01 -2.23 -8.57
N VAL A 159 11.14 -1.41 -9.60
CA VAL A 159 11.10 -1.86 -10.98
C VAL A 159 12.34 -2.70 -11.25
N SER A 160 12.13 -3.98 -11.53
CA SER A 160 13.24 -4.86 -11.94
C SER A 160 13.87 -4.34 -13.23
N THR A 161 15.09 -3.81 -13.16
CA THR A 161 15.90 -3.70 -14.35
C THR A 161 16.04 -5.12 -14.91
N SER A 162 15.54 -5.32 -16.13
CA SER A 162 15.43 -6.59 -16.82
C SER A 162 16.68 -7.45 -16.60
N ARG A 163 16.51 -8.63 -16.00
CA ARG A 163 17.48 -9.70 -16.20
C ARG A 163 17.46 -10.01 -17.68
N THR A 164 18.50 -9.64 -18.40
CA THR A 164 18.82 -10.22 -19.70
C THR A 164 18.98 -11.71 -19.45
N ILE A 165 17.99 -12.51 -19.85
CA ILE A 165 18.13 -13.97 -19.87
C ILE A 165 19.09 -14.23 -21.02
N ASN A 166 20.39 -14.34 -20.71
CA ASN A 166 21.38 -14.90 -21.63
C ASN A 166 21.06 -16.39 -21.79
N TYR A 167 20.27 -16.71 -22.78
CA TYR A 167 20.26 -18.06 -23.33
C TYR A 167 21.64 -18.29 -23.95
N SER A 168 22.58 -18.81 -23.16
CA SER A 168 23.78 -19.41 -23.71
C SER A 168 23.34 -20.67 -24.47
N ASN A 169 23.23 -20.54 -25.80
CA ASN A 169 23.14 -21.66 -26.72
C ASN A 169 24.43 -22.48 -26.61
N THR A 170 24.46 -23.42 -25.72
CA THR A 170 25.45 -24.50 -25.74
C THR A 170 24.89 -25.59 -26.65
N PHE A 171 24.98 -25.40 -27.96
CA PHE A 171 24.91 -26.52 -28.87
C PHE A 171 26.23 -27.26 -28.77
N LEU A 172 26.17 -28.42 -28.15
CA LEU A 172 27.17 -29.48 -28.30
C LEU A 172 27.39 -29.76 -29.78
N LYS A 173 28.62 -29.64 -30.24
CA LYS A 173 29.12 -30.34 -31.42
C LYS A 173 29.86 -31.55 -30.92
N ASP A 174 29.20 -32.69 -30.97
CA ASP A 174 29.86 -33.99 -30.99
C ASP A 174 30.26 -34.29 -32.44
N GLN A 175 31.54 -34.51 -32.63
CA GLN A 175 32.12 -35.56 -33.46
C GLN A 175 33.45 -36.00 -32.87
#